data_05a229231b6c0fad9350cf50566ac9d9
#
_entry.id   05a229231b6c0fad9350cf50566ac9d9
#
_cell.length_a   1.000
_cell.length_b   1.000
_cell.length_c   1.000
_cell.angle_alpha   90.00
_cell.angle_beta   90.00
_cell.angle_gamma   90.00
#
_symmetry.space_group_name_H-M   'P 1'
#
loop_
_entity.id
_entity.type
_entity.pdbx_description
1 polymer ?
#
loop_
_entity_poly.entity_id
_entity_poly.type
_entity_poly.pdbx_seq_one_letter_code
_entity_poly.pdbx_strand_id
1 'polypeptide(L)'
;RSYLALSLSAQSSWRLMPNVVPGVHHIPNAYCYRCPFGLTYPSCDLKCAKDVEEAIQTTTSQGRIAAFLAEPIQGVGGFITPPKEYFKEIVGIVRKYGGLFICDEVQTAWGRTGGKMFGIEHWGVEPDIMTFAKGMANGVPIGATIATPEIADSMQGNTISTFGGNPVTCTAAHATIEVIQEENLVENA
;
A
#
# COMPACT_ATOMS: atom_id res chain seq x y z
N ARG A 1 -9.07 6.34 12.67
CA ARG A 1 -9.91 6.59 11.48
C ARG A 1 -10.02 8.09 11.24
N SER A 2 -9.11 8.66 10.46
CA SER A 2 -9.21 10.03 9.98
C SER A 2 -10.13 10.10 8.75
N TYR A 3 -10.59 11.30 8.41
CA TYR A 3 -11.39 11.53 7.20
C TYR A 3 -10.64 11.12 5.93
N LEU A 4 -9.34 11.44 5.86
CA LEU A 4 -8.48 11.03 4.75
C LEU A 4 -8.35 9.50 4.68
N ALA A 5 -8.06 8.81 5.80
CA ALA A 5 -7.92 7.36 5.81
C ALA A 5 -9.20 6.64 5.37
N LEU A 6 -10.37 7.17 5.74
CA LEU A 6 -11.66 6.67 5.25
C LEU A 6 -11.86 6.94 3.76
N SER A 7 -11.40 8.11 3.28
CA SER A 7 -11.47 8.45 1.84
C SER A 7 -10.62 7.56 0.98
N LEU A 8 -9.46 7.10 1.47
CA LEU A 8 -8.57 6.17 0.76
C LEU A 8 -9.15 4.75 0.64
N SER A 9 -10.13 4.38 1.47
CA SER A 9 -10.82 3.10 1.32
C SER A 9 -11.69 3.09 0.07
N ALA A 10 -11.40 2.18 -0.88
CA ALA A 10 -12.15 2.08 -2.14
C ALA A 10 -13.57 1.50 -1.96
N GLN A 11 -13.80 0.71 -0.92
CA GLN A 11 -15.12 0.12 -0.66
C GLN A 11 -16.09 1.16 -0.09
N SER A 12 -17.08 1.56 -0.88
CA SER A 12 -18.04 2.60 -0.51
C SER A 12 -18.86 2.27 0.75
N SER A 13 -19.20 0.99 0.96
CA SER A 13 -19.93 0.53 2.15
C SER A 13 -19.18 0.73 3.47
N TRP A 14 -17.88 0.95 3.42
CA TRP A 14 -17.03 1.18 4.58
C TRP A 14 -16.79 2.66 4.88
N ARG A 15 -17.17 3.53 3.95
CA ARG A 15 -17.07 4.98 4.13
C ARG A 15 -18.36 5.49 4.75
N LEU A 16 -18.25 5.97 5.99
CA LEU A 16 -19.38 6.50 6.76
C LEU A 16 -19.64 8.00 6.51
N MET A 17 -18.94 8.59 5.52
CA MET A 17 -19.08 9.97 5.14
C MET A 17 -19.67 10.08 3.71
N PRO A 18 -20.39 11.18 3.41
CA PRO A 18 -21.06 11.33 2.13
C PRO A 18 -20.09 11.51 0.94
N ASN A 19 -18.94 12.12 1.17
CA ASN A 19 -17.98 12.44 0.13
C ASN A 19 -16.55 12.03 0.54
N VAL A 20 -15.71 11.75 -0.45
CA VAL A 20 -14.26 11.60 -0.24
C VAL A 20 -13.57 12.97 -0.20
N VAL A 21 -12.38 13.01 0.37
CA VAL A 21 -11.53 14.20 0.32
C VAL A 21 -11.24 14.55 -1.15
N PRO A 22 -11.39 15.83 -1.56
CA PRO A 22 -11.04 16.25 -2.91
C PRO A 22 -9.61 15.85 -3.29
N GLY A 23 -9.42 15.33 -4.50
CA GLY A 23 -8.14 14.84 -4.99
C GLY A 23 -7.86 13.36 -4.68
N VAL A 24 -8.76 12.67 -3.96
CA VAL A 24 -8.70 11.20 -3.84
C VAL A 24 -9.52 10.57 -4.97
N HIS A 25 -8.86 9.77 -5.78
CA HIS A 25 -9.46 9.04 -6.90
C HIS A 25 -9.22 7.54 -6.73
N HIS A 26 -10.27 6.74 -6.92
CA HIS A 26 -10.18 5.30 -6.92
C HIS A 26 -10.13 4.79 -8.37
N ILE A 27 -9.26 3.84 -8.61
CA ILE A 27 -9.08 3.23 -9.93
C ILE A 27 -9.58 1.77 -9.94
N PRO A 28 -9.87 1.21 -11.12
CA PRO A 28 -10.24 -0.18 -11.26
C PRO A 28 -9.17 -1.12 -10.72
N ASN A 29 -9.62 -2.22 -10.12
CA ASN A 29 -8.78 -3.22 -9.49
C ASN A 29 -8.10 -4.15 -10.51
N ALA A 30 -6.86 -4.56 -10.27
CA ALA A 30 -6.13 -5.56 -11.05
C ALA A 30 -6.62 -7.00 -10.72
N TYR A 31 -7.89 -7.27 -10.97
CA TYR A 31 -8.54 -8.54 -10.63
C TYR A 31 -8.77 -9.40 -11.87
N CYS A 32 -7.78 -10.21 -12.26
CA CYS A 32 -7.82 -11.02 -13.48
C CYS A 32 -8.98 -12.02 -13.51
N TYR A 33 -9.35 -12.62 -12.38
CA TYR A 33 -10.48 -13.56 -12.30
C TYR A 33 -11.84 -12.90 -12.63
N ARG A 34 -12.01 -11.62 -12.29
CA ARG A 34 -13.18 -10.79 -12.64
C ARG A 34 -12.72 -9.44 -13.12
N CYS A 35 -12.07 -9.44 -14.28
CA CYS A 35 -11.46 -8.24 -14.83
C CYS A 35 -12.50 -7.13 -15.04
N PRO A 36 -12.31 -5.93 -14.46
CA PRO A 36 -13.26 -4.82 -14.62
C PRO A 36 -13.35 -4.31 -16.06
N PHE A 37 -12.36 -4.61 -16.91
CA PHE A 37 -12.34 -4.28 -18.32
C PHE A 37 -12.86 -5.41 -19.23
N GLY A 38 -13.26 -6.56 -18.64
CA GLY A 38 -13.71 -7.72 -19.41
C GLY A 38 -12.63 -8.38 -20.27
N LEU A 39 -11.35 -8.14 -19.95
CA LEU A 39 -10.20 -8.66 -20.68
C LEU A 39 -9.58 -9.87 -19.99
N THR A 40 -8.73 -10.61 -20.72
CA THR A 40 -8.04 -11.80 -20.22
C THR A 40 -6.52 -11.57 -20.19
N TYR A 41 -5.90 -11.86 -19.05
CA TYR A 41 -4.44 -11.82 -18.92
C TYR A 41 -3.82 -13.08 -19.60
N PRO A 42 -2.67 -12.97 -20.30
CA PRO A 42 -1.84 -11.78 -20.48
C PRO A 42 -2.19 -10.91 -21.70
N SER A 43 -3.16 -11.32 -22.54
CA SER A 43 -3.49 -10.62 -23.79
C SER A 43 -4.10 -9.22 -23.59
N CYS A 44 -4.50 -8.88 -22.37
CA CYS A 44 -5.02 -7.56 -22.00
C CYS A 44 -3.96 -6.46 -21.96
N ASP A 45 -2.67 -6.81 -22.09
CA ASP A 45 -1.55 -5.86 -22.06
C ASP A 45 -1.58 -4.92 -20.85
N LEU A 46 -1.95 -5.49 -19.67
CA LEU A 46 -2.06 -4.75 -18.39
C LEU A 46 -2.93 -3.48 -18.48
N LYS A 47 -4.05 -3.52 -19.20
CA LYS A 47 -4.95 -2.36 -19.35
C LYS A 47 -5.26 -1.70 -17.99
N CYS A 48 -5.43 -2.49 -16.90
CA CYS A 48 -5.70 -1.97 -15.56
C CYS A 48 -4.57 -1.12 -14.97
N ALA A 49 -3.31 -1.40 -15.32
CA ALA A 49 -2.18 -0.56 -14.92
C ALA A 49 -2.08 0.69 -15.82
N LYS A 50 -2.22 0.51 -17.12
CA LYS A 50 -2.15 1.60 -18.12
C LYS A 50 -3.29 2.61 -18.00
N ASP A 51 -4.46 2.18 -17.52
CA ASP A 51 -5.61 3.06 -17.28
C ASP A 51 -5.33 4.12 -16.21
N VAL A 52 -4.36 3.88 -15.33
CA VAL A 52 -3.90 4.87 -14.34
C VAL A 52 -3.33 6.12 -15.01
N GLU A 53 -2.66 5.98 -16.13
CA GLU A 53 -2.16 7.14 -16.89
C GLU A 53 -3.31 8.01 -17.39
N GLU A 54 -4.35 7.41 -17.95
CA GLU A 54 -5.56 8.12 -18.38
C GLU A 54 -6.27 8.78 -17.18
N ALA A 55 -6.37 8.08 -16.05
CA ALA A 55 -6.94 8.62 -14.82
C ALA A 55 -6.16 9.85 -14.33
N ILE A 56 -4.83 9.82 -14.33
CA ILE A 56 -3.99 10.95 -13.95
C ILE A 56 -4.25 12.14 -14.88
N GLN A 57 -4.27 11.92 -16.20
CA GLN A 57 -4.45 12.98 -17.18
C GLN A 57 -5.83 13.63 -17.15
N THR A 58 -6.87 12.87 -16.80
CA THR A 58 -8.27 13.34 -16.87
C THR A 58 -8.82 13.82 -15.53
N THR A 59 -8.29 13.36 -14.40
CA THR A 59 -8.86 13.64 -13.08
C THR A 59 -8.00 14.55 -12.21
N THR A 60 -6.72 14.75 -12.56
CA THR A 60 -5.81 15.58 -11.75
C THR A 60 -5.55 16.93 -12.42
N SER A 61 -5.26 17.94 -11.59
CA SER A 61 -4.84 19.25 -12.09
C SER A 61 -3.46 19.18 -12.72
N GLN A 62 -3.33 19.65 -13.96
CA GLN A 62 -2.05 19.71 -14.70
C GLN A 62 -1.39 18.32 -14.92
N GLY A 63 -2.14 17.23 -14.84
CA GLY A 63 -1.59 15.89 -14.98
C GLY A 63 -0.57 15.53 -13.89
N ARG A 64 -0.71 16.03 -12.66
CA ARG A 64 0.17 15.74 -11.53
C ARG A 64 -0.54 14.89 -10.49
N ILE A 65 0.18 13.94 -9.94
CA ILE A 65 -0.29 13.08 -8.85
C ILE A 65 0.67 13.18 -7.66
N ALA A 66 0.13 13.26 -6.45
CA ALA A 66 0.96 13.25 -5.25
C ALA A 66 1.49 11.84 -4.95
N ALA A 67 0.60 10.85 -4.97
CA ALA A 67 0.97 9.47 -4.70
C ALA A 67 -0.07 8.48 -5.26
N PHE A 68 0.38 7.27 -5.51
CA PHE A 68 -0.44 6.07 -5.70
C PHE A 68 -0.32 5.19 -4.47
N LEU A 69 -1.45 4.79 -3.86
CA LEU A 69 -1.48 3.92 -2.70
C LEU A 69 -2.14 2.58 -3.05
N ALA A 70 -1.47 1.47 -2.74
CA ALA A 70 -2.01 0.14 -2.96
C ALA A 70 -1.47 -0.89 -1.95
N GLU A 71 -2.30 -1.91 -1.65
CA GLU A 71 -1.85 -3.16 -1.04
C GLU A 71 -1.16 -4.04 -2.11
N PRO A 72 -0.03 -4.73 -1.83
CA PRO A 72 0.55 -5.69 -2.76
C PRO A 72 -0.42 -6.82 -3.13
N ILE A 73 -1.08 -7.36 -2.14
CA ILE A 73 -2.21 -8.28 -2.26
C ILE A 73 -3.35 -7.64 -1.49
N GLN A 74 -4.46 -7.39 -2.15
CA GLN A 74 -5.62 -6.80 -1.49
C GLN A 74 -6.22 -7.78 -0.49
N GLY A 75 -6.10 -7.50 0.81
CA GLY A 75 -6.60 -8.37 1.85
C GLY A 75 -8.13 -8.35 1.92
N VAL A 76 -8.69 -7.31 2.49
CA VAL A 76 -10.15 -7.17 2.68
C VAL A 76 -10.90 -7.04 1.35
N GLY A 77 -10.24 -6.55 0.32
CA GLY A 77 -10.79 -6.48 -1.04
C GLY A 77 -11.09 -7.83 -1.67
N GLY A 78 -10.63 -8.94 -1.07
CA GLY A 78 -10.94 -10.30 -1.52
C GLY A 78 -9.71 -11.17 -1.80
N PHE A 79 -8.58 -10.91 -1.18
CA PHE A 79 -7.30 -11.61 -1.39
C PHE A 79 -6.89 -11.64 -2.86
N ILE A 80 -6.93 -10.45 -3.47
CA ILE A 80 -6.68 -10.28 -4.89
C ILE A 80 -5.20 -10.05 -5.11
N THR A 81 -4.57 -10.95 -5.87
CA THR A 81 -3.18 -10.85 -6.29
C THR A 81 -3.12 -10.31 -7.71
N PRO A 82 -2.51 -9.14 -7.94
CA PRO A 82 -2.36 -8.60 -9.29
C PRO A 82 -1.34 -9.38 -10.12
N PRO A 83 -1.34 -9.24 -11.45
CA PRO A 83 -0.34 -9.85 -12.33
C PRO A 83 1.09 -9.47 -11.94
N LYS A 84 2.04 -10.34 -12.31
CA LYS A 84 3.46 -10.21 -11.93
C LYS A 84 4.10 -8.88 -12.37
N GLU A 85 3.67 -8.32 -13.48
CA GLU A 85 4.21 -7.08 -14.04
C GLU A 85 3.48 -5.82 -13.55
N TYR A 86 2.33 -5.97 -12.87
CA TYR A 86 1.41 -4.87 -12.54
C TYR A 86 2.09 -3.72 -11.80
N PHE A 87 2.76 -4.00 -10.68
CA PHE A 87 3.37 -2.93 -9.88
C PHE A 87 4.54 -2.26 -10.58
N LYS A 88 5.30 -3.00 -11.39
CA LYS A 88 6.39 -2.42 -12.16
C LYS A 88 5.86 -1.41 -13.20
N GLU A 89 4.78 -1.77 -13.88
CA GLU A 89 4.12 -0.89 -14.86
C GLU A 89 3.53 0.36 -14.19
N ILE A 90 2.70 0.16 -13.16
CA ILE A 90 1.99 1.27 -12.53
C ILE A 90 2.92 2.24 -11.81
N VAL A 91 3.96 1.75 -11.13
CA VAL A 91 4.95 2.62 -10.46
C VAL A 91 5.78 3.40 -11.48
N GLY A 92 6.10 2.80 -12.63
CA GLY A 92 6.72 3.50 -13.75
C GLY A 92 5.86 4.68 -14.23
N ILE A 93 4.56 4.45 -14.40
CA ILE A 93 3.59 5.49 -14.77
C ILE A 93 3.53 6.57 -13.69
N VAL A 94 3.32 6.21 -12.43
CA VAL A 94 3.19 7.15 -11.31
C VAL A 94 4.40 8.06 -11.19
N ARG A 95 5.60 7.50 -11.26
CA ARG A 95 6.87 8.27 -11.21
C ARG A 95 7.06 9.20 -12.41
N LYS A 96 6.62 8.79 -13.61
CA LYS A 96 6.60 9.65 -14.81
C LYS A 96 5.83 10.95 -14.59
N TYR A 97 4.77 10.91 -13.77
CA TYR A 97 3.93 12.06 -13.42
C TYR A 97 4.32 12.73 -12.08
N GLY A 98 5.50 12.40 -11.54
CA GLY A 98 6.06 13.00 -10.33
C GLY A 98 5.43 12.50 -9.04
N GLY A 99 4.68 11.41 -9.07
CA GLY A 99 4.03 10.82 -7.90
C GLY A 99 4.90 9.83 -7.17
N LEU A 100 4.58 9.62 -5.88
CA LEU A 100 5.20 8.62 -5.01
C LEU A 100 4.38 7.31 -5.02
N PHE A 101 5.03 6.19 -4.76
CA PHE A 101 4.36 4.93 -4.49
C PHE A 101 4.32 4.65 -2.99
N ILE A 102 3.10 4.58 -2.44
CA ILE A 102 2.82 4.20 -1.05
C ILE A 102 2.33 2.75 -1.03
N CYS A 103 3.11 1.87 -0.43
CA CYS A 103 2.76 0.46 -0.30
C CYS A 103 2.10 0.20 1.05
N ASP A 104 0.85 -0.28 1.03
CA ASP A 104 0.15 -0.71 2.24
C ASP A 104 0.50 -2.17 2.54
N GLU A 105 1.48 -2.37 3.39
CA GLU A 105 1.97 -3.67 3.86
C GLU A 105 1.27 -4.15 5.14
N VAL A 106 0.19 -3.51 5.55
CA VAL A 106 -0.53 -3.85 6.78
C VAL A 106 -0.98 -5.30 6.82
N GLN A 107 -1.30 -5.90 5.68
CA GLN A 107 -1.72 -7.30 5.57
C GLN A 107 -0.60 -8.24 5.10
N THR A 108 0.36 -7.77 4.32
CA THR A 108 1.29 -8.59 3.54
C THR A 108 2.71 -8.66 4.09
N ALA A 109 3.07 -7.78 5.01
CA ALA A 109 4.39 -7.77 5.65
C ALA A 109 4.61 -8.92 6.66
N TRP A 110 5.82 -8.95 7.19
CA TRP A 110 6.27 -9.82 8.28
C TRP A 110 6.24 -11.30 7.91
N GLY A 111 6.66 -11.62 6.68
CA GLY A 111 6.70 -12.99 6.16
C GLY A 111 5.34 -13.57 5.79
N ARG A 112 4.24 -12.81 5.88
CA ARG A 112 2.87 -13.30 5.63
C ARG A 112 2.68 -13.98 4.26
N THR A 113 3.44 -13.53 3.27
CA THR A 113 3.32 -14.02 1.87
C THR A 113 4.31 -15.15 1.55
N GLY A 114 5.14 -15.57 2.51
CA GLY A 114 6.16 -16.59 2.35
C GLY A 114 7.38 -16.14 1.54
N GLY A 115 8.58 -16.58 1.95
CA GLY A 115 9.83 -16.34 1.25
C GLY A 115 10.30 -14.88 1.12
N LYS A 116 9.50 -13.92 1.60
CA LYS A 116 9.81 -12.49 1.59
C LYS A 116 9.31 -11.82 2.88
N MET A 117 10.08 -10.85 3.40
CA MET A 117 9.67 -10.08 4.58
C MET A 117 8.47 -9.18 4.27
N PHE A 118 8.45 -8.57 3.09
CA PHE A 118 7.39 -7.68 2.62
C PHE A 118 6.75 -8.21 1.33
N GLY A 119 5.43 -8.07 1.21
CA GLY A 119 4.69 -8.59 0.07
C GLY A 119 5.12 -7.97 -1.26
N ILE A 120 5.42 -6.67 -1.29
CA ILE A 120 5.81 -5.98 -2.53
C ILE A 120 7.12 -6.51 -3.14
N GLU A 121 7.98 -7.14 -2.36
CA GLU A 121 9.23 -7.72 -2.85
C GLU A 121 9.00 -8.79 -3.94
N HIS A 122 7.85 -9.46 -3.95
CA HIS A 122 7.49 -10.42 -5.00
C HIS A 122 7.38 -9.79 -6.40
N TRP A 123 7.17 -8.49 -6.48
CA TRP A 123 7.12 -7.73 -7.74
C TRP A 123 8.42 -7.02 -8.08
N GLY A 124 9.44 -7.07 -7.19
CA GLY A 124 10.73 -6.42 -7.40
C GLY A 124 10.62 -4.90 -7.55
N VAL A 125 9.69 -4.30 -6.82
CA VAL A 125 9.45 -2.84 -6.79
C VAL A 125 9.79 -2.30 -5.41
N GLU A 126 10.48 -1.17 -5.38
CA GLU A 126 10.83 -0.46 -4.16
C GLU A 126 9.84 0.70 -3.93
N PRO A 127 9.05 0.67 -2.84
CA PRO A 127 8.15 1.77 -2.48
C PRO A 127 8.89 2.98 -1.95
N ASP A 128 8.29 4.16 -2.12
CA ASP A 128 8.77 5.40 -1.52
C ASP A 128 8.33 5.53 -0.06
N ILE A 129 7.14 4.99 0.25
CA ILE A 129 6.57 4.94 1.60
C ILE A 129 5.92 3.57 1.81
N MET A 130 6.04 3.03 3.03
CA MET A 130 5.39 1.78 3.44
C MET A 130 4.60 1.99 4.72
N THR A 131 3.42 1.39 4.82
CA THR A 131 2.59 1.42 6.04
C THR A 131 2.44 0.03 6.63
N PHE A 132 2.49 -0.05 7.97
CA PHE A 132 2.46 -1.30 8.72
C PHE A 132 1.50 -1.24 9.91
N ALA A 133 0.95 -2.40 10.28
CA ALA A 133 0.17 -2.61 11.48
C ALA A 133 -0.01 -4.12 11.74
N LYS A 134 -1.15 -4.52 12.28
CA LYS A 134 -1.59 -5.93 12.50
C LYS A 134 -0.52 -6.83 13.11
N GLY A 135 0.10 -7.71 12.31
CA GLY A 135 1.07 -8.69 12.78
C GLY A 135 2.37 -8.13 13.35
N MET A 136 2.65 -6.84 13.15
CA MET A 136 3.91 -6.20 13.54
C MET A 136 4.27 -6.39 15.04
N ALA A 137 3.28 -6.43 15.93
CA ALA A 137 3.48 -6.59 17.36
C ALA A 137 2.65 -7.74 17.95
N ASN A 138 2.41 -8.79 17.16
CA ASN A 138 1.75 -10.02 17.60
C ASN A 138 0.45 -9.79 18.40
N GLY A 139 -0.39 -8.88 17.94
CA GLY A 139 -1.69 -8.56 18.55
C GLY A 139 -1.71 -7.31 19.44
N VAL A 140 -0.58 -6.75 19.83
CA VAL A 140 -0.52 -5.46 20.52
C VAL A 140 -0.77 -4.33 19.48
N PRO A 141 -1.68 -3.37 19.77
CA PRO A 141 -2.04 -2.35 18.80
C PRO A 141 -0.91 -1.35 18.54
N ILE A 142 -0.36 -1.38 17.34
CA ILE A 142 0.65 -0.45 16.86
C ILE A 142 0.49 -0.26 15.35
N GLY A 143 0.92 0.88 14.84
CA GLY A 143 1.09 1.14 13.42
C GLY A 143 2.38 1.91 13.19
N ALA A 144 2.99 1.70 12.04
CA ALA A 144 4.19 2.40 11.63
C ALA A 144 4.10 2.83 10.17
N THR A 145 4.82 3.90 9.85
CA THR A 145 5.07 4.35 8.49
C THR A 145 6.57 4.51 8.32
N ILE A 146 7.11 3.93 7.28
CA ILE A 146 8.51 4.07 6.88
C ILE A 146 8.53 4.80 5.54
N ALA A 147 9.43 5.73 5.39
CA ALA A 147 9.65 6.48 4.15
C ALA A 147 11.15 6.56 3.83
N THR A 148 11.48 6.87 2.58
CA THR A 148 12.86 7.19 2.24
C THR A 148 13.33 8.42 3.04
N PRO A 149 14.66 8.57 3.32
CA PRO A 149 15.16 9.69 4.09
C PRO A 149 14.74 11.06 3.51
N GLU A 150 14.78 11.21 2.20
CA GLU A 150 14.37 12.44 1.52
C GLU A 150 12.91 12.82 1.82
N ILE A 151 12.01 11.84 1.81
CA ILE A 151 10.59 12.07 2.11
C ILE A 151 10.40 12.34 3.60
N ALA A 152 11.06 11.58 4.47
CA ALA A 152 10.96 11.77 5.91
C ALA A 152 11.46 13.16 6.33
N ASP A 153 12.56 13.63 5.76
CA ASP A 153 13.15 14.93 6.04
C ASP A 153 12.33 16.13 5.50
N SER A 154 11.42 15.86 4.55
CA SER A 154 10.47 16.88 4.07
C SER A 154 9.40 17.26 5.11
N MET A 155 9.24 16.45 6.14
CA MET A 155 8.30 16.68 7.24
C MET A 155 8.85 17.68 8.26
N GLN A 156 8.69 18.98 7.98
CA GLN A 156 9.23 20.06 8.81
C GLN A 156 8.29 20.55 9.92
N GLY A 157 7.08 20.04 9.97
CA GLY A 157 6.10 20.41 10.99
C GLY A 157 6.21 19.58 12.27
N ASN A 158 5.89 20.20 13.41
CA ASN A 158 5.77 19.46 14.67
C ASN A 158 4.58 18.49 14.59
N THR A 159 4.83 17.22 14.87
CA THR A 159 3.78 16.21 15.05
C THR A 159 3.79 15.70 16.46
N ILE A 160 2.62 15.43 17.02
CA ILE A 160 2.47 14.89 18.36
C ILE A 160 1.43 13.76 18.35
N SER A 161 1.75 12.69 19.05
CA SER A 161 0.83 11.60 19.34
C SER A 161 1.00 11.20 20.80
N THR A 162 -0.06 11.27 21.59
CA THR A 162 -0.01 10.97 23.02
C THR A 162 0.49 9.54 23.30
N PHE A 163 0.08 8.58 22.50
CA PHE A 163 0.45 7.16 22.67
C PHE A 163 1.43 6.64 21.61
N GLY A 164 1.76 7.43 20.61
CA GLY A 164 2.70 7.05 19.55
C GLY A 164 4.10 6.83 20.12
N GLY A 165 4.77 5.75 19.71
CA GLY A 165 6.11 5.44 20.17
C GLY A 165 6.22 5.04 21.65
N ASN A 166 5.12 4.61 22.29
CA ASN A 166 5.19 4.20 23.69
C ASN A 166 6.04 2.92 23.85
N PRO A 167 6.76 2.77 24.98
CA PRO A 167 7.72 1.67 25.15
C PRO A 167 7.07 0.28 25.14
N VAL A 168 5.82 0.13 25.58
CA VAL A 168 5.16 -1.18 25.64
C VAL A 168 4.91 -1.73 24.22
N THR A 169 4.28 -0.95 23.36
CA THR A 169 3.96 -1.40 22.00
C THR A 169 5.20 -1.49 21.13
N CYS A 170 6.18 -0.59 21.31
CA CYS A 170 7.44 -0.63 20.57
C CYS A 170 8.26 -1.87 20.96
N THR A 171 8.34 -2.21 22.26
CA THR A 171 9.03 -3.43 22.72
C THR A 171 8.35 -4.69 22.18
N ALA A 172 7.01 -4.73 22.16
CA ALA A 172 6.28 -5.86 21.60
C ALA A 172 6.56 -6.03 20.10
N ALA A 173 6.59 -4.92 19.34
CA ALA A 173 6.92 -4.96 17.92
C ALA A 173 8.38 -5.40 17.69
N HIS A 174 9.32 -4.88 18.46
CA HIS A 174 10.74 -5.26 18.38
C HIS A 174 10.92 -6.75 18.61
N ALA A 175 10.40 -7.27 19.73
CA ALA A 175 10.48 -8.69 20.06
C ALA A 175 9.83 -9.59 18.99
N THR A 176 8.70 -9.15 18.41
CA THR A 176 8.04 -9.90 17.33
C THR A 176 8.93 -9.98 16.09
N ILE A 177 9.56 -8.87 15.70
CA ILE A 177 10.45 -8.81 14.53
C ILE A 177 11.72 -9.64 14.78
N GLU A 178 12.30 -9.57 15.97
CA GLU A 178 13.45 -10.41 16.37
C GLU A 178 13.14 -11.90 16.22
N VAL A 179 12.03 -12.38 16.78
CA VAL A 179 11.61 -13.78 16.66
C VAL A 179 11.41 -14.19 15.18
N ILE A 180 10.78 -13.35 14.36
CA ILE A 180 10.60 -13.64 12.93
C ILE A 180 11.96 -13.85 12.24
N GLN A 181 12.96 -13.04 12.60
CA GLN A 181 14.30 -13.12 12.02
C GLN A 181 15.12 -14.30 12.56
N GLU A 182 15.15 -14.46 13.89
CA GLU A 182 15.97 -15.49 14.58
C GLU A 182 15.49 -16.90 14.27
N GLU A 183 14.17 -17.10 14.19
CA GLU A 183 13.58 -18.40 13.89
C GLU A 183 13.34 -18.64 12.38
N ASN A 184 13.79 -17.71 11.51
CA ASN A 184 13.63 -17.80 10.06
C ASN A 184 12.16 -18.06 9.62
N LEU A 185 11.19 -17.40 10.28
CA LEU A 185 9.77 -17.65 10.07
C LEU A 185 9.31 -17.25 8.65
N VAL A 186 10.02 -16.33 8.00
CA VAL A 186 9.77 -15.95 6.61
C VAL A 186 9.96 -17.14 5.65
N GLU A 187 11.00 -17.93 5.86
CA GLU A 187 11.27 -19.14 5.06
C GLU A 187 10.32 -20.29 5.40
N ASN A 188 9.80 -20.31 6.63
CA ASN A 188 8.84 -21.32 7.06
C ASN A 188 7.40 -21.04 6.56
N ALA A 189 7.09 -19.81 6.20
CA ALA A 189 5.78 -19.41 5.72
C ALA A 189 5.57 -19.77 4.23
#